data_0da7923befcf4dc4f00a46e9b6ae3c33
#
_entry.id   0da7923befcf4dc4f00a46e9b6ae3c33
#
_cell.length_a   1.000
_cell.length_b   1.000
_cell.length_c   1.000
_cell.angle_alpha   90.00
_cell.angle_beta   90.00
_cell.angle_gamma   90.00
#
_symmetry.space_group_name_H-M   'P 1'
#
loop_
_entity.id
_entity.type
_entity.pdbx_description
1 polymer ?
#
loop_
_entity_poly.entity_id
_entity_poly.type
_entity_poly.pdbx_seq_one_letter_code
_entity_poly.pdbx_strand_id
1 'polypeptide(L)'
;MNLSSRPYRKPFSQDLYKKYDNPAKNALINLLLSEGHEILDLNESFYADIISEKDGIQYYSEAEIKTAWRGIWPSSWKEIRIPERKKKLLKKHGHLKFYIFSKTLEECWCIDSSLLTDSILREASGRNIYKGELFYHVPYQDAELIDLKSLAA
;
A
#
# COMPACT_ATOMS: atom_id res chain seq x y z
N MET A 1 21.54 19.27 -15.36
CA MET A 1 21.36 18.23 -14.34
C MET A 1 20.37 17.20 -14.79
N ASN A 2 20.66 15.98 -14.51
CA ASN A 2 19.81 14.91 -14.95
C ASN A 2 19.09 14.24 -13.78
N LEU A 3 17.78 14.33 -13.77
CA LEU A 3 16.95 13.72 -12.76
C LEU A 3 16.22 12.49 -13.27
N SER A 4 16.56 12.03 -14.47
CA SER A 4 15.84 10.96 -15.12
C SER A 4 15.91 9.61 -14.40
N SER A 5 16.94 9.38 -13.59
CA SER A 5 17.14 8.10 -12.94
C SER A 5 16.30 7.92 -11.68
N ARG A 6 15.63 8.95 -11.21
CA ARG A 6 14.79 8.87 -10.03
C ARG A 6 13.75 9.98 -10.05
N PRO A 7 12.69 9.81 -9.24
CA PRO A 7 11.63 10.81 -9.19
C PRO A 7 12.14 12.19 -8.80
N TYR A 8 11.50 13.21 -9.34
CA TYR A 8 11.80 14.58 -8.98
C TYR A 8 11.45 14.77 -7.49
N ARG A 9 12.43 15.22 -6.72
CA ARG A 9 12.25 15.45 -5.30
C ARG A 9 11.67 16.85 -5.09
N LYS A 10 10.52 16.93 -4.47
CA LYS A 10 9.94 18.20 -4.08
C LYS A 10 9.23 18.06 -2.74
N PRO A 11 9.20 19.12 -1.94
CA PRO A 11 8.55 19.08 -0.63
C PRO A 11 7.07 18.79 -0.76
N PHE A 12 6.54 18.10 0.24
CA PHE A 12 5.11 17.90 0.34
C PHE A 12 4.42 19.25 0.59
N SER A 13 3.28 19.49 -0.07
CA SER A 13 2.50 20.70 0.16
C SER A 13 1.03 20.35 0.39
N GLN A 14 0.34 21.21 1.13
CA GLN A 14 -1.09 21.05 1.37
C GLN A 14 -1.89 21.12 0.06
N ASP A 15 -1.43 21.93 -0.89
CA ASP A 15 -2.11 22.03 -2.18
C ASP A 15 -2.04 20.72 -2.96
N LEU A 16 -0.88 20.07 -2.96
CA LEU A 16 -0.74 18.77 -3.60
C LEU A 16 -1.58 17.71 -2.89
N TYR A 17 -1.61 17.75 -1.57
CA TYR A 17 -2.42 16.82 -0.79
C TYR A 17 -3.90 16.94 -1.15
N LYS A 18 -4.41 18.16 -1.22
CA LYS A 18 -5.83 18.40 -1.54
C LYS A 18 -6.18 18.00 -2.97
N LYS A 19 -5.23 18.05 -3.87
CA LYS A 19 -5.45 17.73 -5.27
C LYS A 19 -5.80 16.26 -5.48
N TYR A 20 -5.31 15.37 -4.62
CA TYR A 20 -5.50 13.93 -4.75
C TYR A 20 -6.58 13.46 -3.79
N ASP A 21 -7.81 13.48 -4.27
CA ASP A 21 -8.98 13.12 -3.47
C ASP A 21 -9.19 11.60 -3.46
N ASN A 22 -8.23 10.89 -2.84
CA ASN A 22 -8.29 9.44 -2.67
C ASN A 22 -8.10 9.12 -1.19
N PRO A 23 -9.14 8.64 -0.49
CA PRO A 23 -9.06 8.41 0.96
C PRO A 23 -7.91 7.49 1.39
N ALA A 24 -7.70 6.40 0.68
CA ALA A 24 -6.61 5.49 1.03
C ALA A 24 -5.25 6.15 0.88
N LYS A 25 -5.07 6.89 -0.22
CA LYS A 25 -3.82 7.57 -0.50
C LYS A 25 -3.55 8.66 0.54
N ASN A 26 -4.58 9.40 0.90
CA ASN A 26 -4.46 10.44 1.93
C ASN A 26 -4.10 9.84 3.29
N ALA A 27 -4.73 8.73 3.64
CA ALA A 27 -4.44 8.04 4.89
C ALA A 27 -3.00 7.52 4.90
N LEU A 28 -2.53 7.01 3.78
CA LEU A 28 -1.15 6.53 3.68
C LEU A 28 -0.15 7.67 3.78
N ILE A 29 -0.43 8.82 3.16
CA ILE A 29 0.44 9.99 3.28
C ILE A 29 0.58 10.38 4.75
N ASN A 30 -0.53 10.45 5.47
CA ASN A 30 -0.49 10.79 6.90
C ASN A 30 0.34 9.79 7.70
N LEU A 31 0.18 8.51 7.41
CA LEU A 31 0.94 7.46 8.09
C LEU A 31 2.44 7.62 7.80
N LEU A 32 2.82 7.77 6.54
CA LEU A 32 4.22 7.90 6.17
C LEU A 32 4.86 9.14 6.81
N LEU A 33 4.14 10.27 6.79
CA LEU A 33 4.64 11.48 7.42
C LEU A 33 4.84 11.27 8.92
N SER A 34 3.91 10.57 9.59
CA SER A 34 4.03 10.28 11.02
C SER A 34 5.22 9.39 11.32
N GLU A 35 5.64 8.57 10.36
CA GLU A 35 6.79 7.67 10.51
C GLU A 35 8.11 8.30 10.09
N GLY A 36 8.09 9.57 9.70
CA GLY A 36 9.31 10.30 9.38
C GLY A 36 9.69 10.29 7.89
N HIS A 37 8.80 9.85 7.01
CA HIS A 37 9.05 9.89 5.57
C HIS A 37 8.86 11.28 5.01
N GLU A 38 9.63 11.59 3.97
CA GLU A 38 9.41 12.74 3.10
C GLU A 38 8.71 12.22 1.84
N ILE A 39 7.61 12.85 1.46
CA ILE A 39 6.88 12.45 0.26
C ILE A 39 7.54 13.06 -0.97
N LEU A 40 7.95 12.23 -1.91
CA LEU A 40 8.66 12.68 -3.11
C LEU A 40 7.73 12.87 -4.30
N ASP A 41 6.79 11.96 -4.50
CA ASP A 41 5.93 11.99 -5.67
C ASP A 41 4.57 11.41 -5.31
N LEU A 42 3.53 12.10 -5.75
CA LEU A 42 2.15 11.69 -5.56
C LEU A 42 1.49 11.25 -6.86
N ASN A 43 2.23 11.24 -7.96
CA ASN A 43 1.68 10.84 -9.25
C ASN A 43 1.46 9.34 -9.30
N GLU A 44 0.28 8.93 -9.73
CA GLU A 44 -0.02 7.54 -10.00
C GLU A 44 0.59 7.19 -11.35
N SER A 45 1.87 6.89 -11.34
CA SER A 45 2.56 6.57 -12.56
C SER A 45 2.89 5.08 -12.59
N PHE A 46 3.85 4.72 -13.38
CA PHE A 46 4.31 3.34 -13.53
C PHE A 46 4.99 2.77 -12.29
N TYR A 47 5.20 3.60 -11.26
CA TYR A 47 6.04 3.21 -10.13
C TYR A 47 5.23 2.68 -8.96
N ALA A 48 4.41 3.53 -8.39
CA ALA A 48 3.60 3.18 -7.23
C ALA A 48 2.67 4.36 -6.93
N ASP A 49 1.74 4.16 -6.02
CA ASP A 49 0.83 5.23 -5.63
C ASP A 49 1.57 6.38 -4.95
N ILE A 50 2.54 6.05 -4.10
CA ILE A 50 3.30 7.05 -3.36
C ILE A 50 4.77 6.66 -3.35
N ILE A 51 5.64 7.63 -3.60
CA ILE A 51 7.08 7.45 -3.47
C ILE A 51 7.55 8.34 -2.34
N SER A 52 8.28 7.77 -1.39
CA SER A 52 8.75 8.50 -0.22
C SER A 52 10.20 8.15 0.08
N GLU A 53 10.81 8.93 0.97
CA GLU A 53 12.19 8.69 1.39
C GLU A 53 12.30 8.83 2.90
N LYS A 54 13.07 7.93 3.50
CA LYS A 54 13.38 7.99 4.92
C LYS A 54 14.78 7.46 5.13
N ASP A 55 15.60 8.23 5.84
CA ASP A 55 17.00 7.84 6.16
C ASP A 55 17.81 7.48 4.92
N GLY A 56 17.57 8.21 3.82
CA GLY A 56 18.29 8.02 2.58
C GLY A 56 17.80 6.85 1.73
N ILE A 57 16.77 6.16 2.16
CA ILE A 57 16.20 5.02 1.45
C ILE A 57 14.89 5.43 0.81
N GLN A 58 14.72 5.11 -0.47
CA GLN A 58 13.50 5.40 -1.19
C GLN A 58 12.54 4.22 -1.10
N TYR A 59 11.30 4.53 -0.71
CA TYR A 59 10.24 3.53 -0.53
C TYR A 59 9.13 3.75 -1.55
N TYR A 60 8.55 2.63 -1.99
CA TYR A 60 7.42 2.63 -2.92
C TYR A 60 6.23 2.02 -2.18
N SER A 61 5.08 2.67 -2.24
CA SER A 61 3.91 2.25 -1.46
C SER A 61 2.66 2.21 -2.34
N GLU A 62 1.90 1.14 -2.19
CA GLU A 62 0.59 0.98 -2.82
C GLU A 62 -0.49 1.05 -1.74
N ALA A 63 -1.57 1.77 -2.02
CA ALA A 63 -2.66 1.95 -1.07
C ALA A 63 -3.96 1.42 -1.66
N GLU A 64 -4.73 0.68 -0.86
CA GLU A 64 -6.00 0.13 -1.27
C GLU A 64 -6.95 0.07 -0.09
N ILE A 65 -8.25 0.30 -0.32
CA ILE A 65 -9.28 0.11 0.69
C ILE A 65 -9.97 -1.21 0.42
N LYS A 66 -10.05 -2.05 1.45
CA LYS A 66 -10.83 -3.27 1.40
C LYS A 66 -12.21 -2.98 1.95
N THR A 67 -13.18 -2.76 1.08
CA THR A 67 -14.50 -2.29 1.48
C THR A 67 -15.27 -3.28 2.33
N ALA A 68 -14.96 -4.57 2.22
CA ALA A 68 -15.59 -5.58 3.06
C ALA A 68 -15.08 -5.57 4.50
N TRP A 69 -13.94 -4.95 4.73
CA TRP A 69 -13.34 -4.79 6.06
C TRP A 69 -13.81 -3.47 6.64
N ARG A 70 -14.89 -3.53 7.43
CA ARG A 70 -15.55 -2.32 7.89
C ARG A 70 -14.88 -1.62 9.05
N GLY A 71 -14.26 -2.34 9.94
CA GLY A 71 -13.59 -1.74 11.09
C GLY A 71 -12.61 -2.72 11.71
N ILE A 72 -13.13 -3.73 12.41
CA ILE A 72 -12.30 -4.76 13.04
C ILE A 72 -12.08 -5.89 12.04
N TRP A 73 -10.83 -6.35 11.92
CA TRP A 73 -10.51 -7.47 11.05
C TRP A 73 -11.22 -8.72 11.54
N PRO A 74 -12.05 -9.37 10.70
CA PRO A 74 -12.79 -10.55 11.14
C PRO A 74 -11.85 -11.70 11.51
N SER A 75 -12.11 -12.33 12.65
CA SER A 75 -11.26 -13.42 13.14
C SER A 75 -11.23 -14.63 12.20
N SER A 76 -12.25 -14.78 11.37
CA SER A 76 -12.32 -15.87 10.40
C SER A 76 -11.47 -15.63 9.15
N TRP A 77 -11.05 -14.40 8.92
CA TRP A 77 -10.22 -14.06 7.77
C TRP A 77 -8.76 -14.32 8.11
N LYS A 78 -8.24 -15.44 7.62
CA LYS A 78 -6.89 -15.87 7.96
C LYS A 78 -5.83 -15.35 7.03
N GLU A 79 -6.23 -14.82 5.88
CA GLU A 79 -5.31 -14.39 4.83
C GLU A 79 -5.72 -13.05 4.24
N ILE A 80 -4.70 -12.32 3.77
CA ILE A 80 -4.89 -11.06 3.05
C ILE A 80 -4.54 -11.35 1.59
N ARG A 81 -5.42 -10.99 0.67
CA ARG A 81 -5.24 -11.32 -0.75
C ARG A 81 -4.72 -10.13 -1.54
N ILE A 82 -3.65 -10.35 -2.31
CA ILE A 82 -3.10 -9.34 -3.21
C ILE A 82 -3.09 -9.94 -4.61
N PRO A 83 -3.71 -9.27 -5.62
CA PRO A 83 -3.80 -9.83 -6.97
C PRO A 83 -2.43 -10.04 -7.60
N GLU A 84 -2.28 -11.12 -8.35
CA GLU A 84 -1.05 -11.45 -9.07
C GLU A 84 -0.63 -10.34 -10.02
N ARG A 85 -1.59 -9.58 -10.56
CA ARG A 85 -1.25 -8.48 -11.48
C ARG A 85 -0.32 -7.44 -10.88
N LYS A 86 -0.21 -7.40 -9.54
CA LYS A 86 0.74 -6.51 -8.84
C LYS A 86 2.17 -7.02 -8.93
N LYS A 87 2.39 -8.23 -9.45
CA LYS A 87 3.71 -8.83 -9.56
C LYS A 87 4.68 -7.98 -10.36
N LYS A 88 4.18 -7.27 -11.37
CA LYS A 88 5.03 -6.41 -12.19
C LYS A 88 5.72 -5.32 -11.37
N LEU A 89 5.10 -4.87 -10.28
CA LEU A 89 5.69 -3.87 -9.41
C LEU A 89 6.85 -4.46 -8.59
N LEU A 90 6.75 -5.75 -8.25
CA LEU A 90 7.79 -6.44 -7.47
C LEU A 90 9.12 -6.49 -8.23
N LYS A 91 9.06 -6.53 -9.55
CA LYS A 91 10.26 -6.63 -10.38
C LYS A 91 10.93 -5.29 -10.57
N LYS A 92 10.22 -4.18 -10.37
CA LYS A 92 10.73 -2.84 -10.64
C LYS A 92 11.31 -2.15 -9.41
N HIS A 93 10.81 -2.49 -8.24
CA HIS A 93 11.12 -1.71 -7.04
C HIS A 93 11.57 -2.59 -5.89
N GLY A 94 12.67 -2.21 -5.25
CA GLY A 94 12.99 -2.68 -3.93
C GLY A 94 12.17 -1.85 -2.93
N HIS A 95 12.09 -2.28 -1.70
CA HIS A 95 11.39 -1.55 -0.63
C HIS A 95 9.96 -1.15 -1.02
N LEU A 96 9.25 -2.07 -1.65
CA LEU A 96 7.86 -1.89 -2.01
C LEU A 96 6.97 -2.48 -0.91
N LYS A 97 5.96 -1.71 -0.48
CA LYS A 97 5.01 -2.15 0.54
C LYS A 97 3.59 -1.92 0.07
N PHE A 98 2.71 -2.82 0.48
CA PHE A 98 1.28 -2.72 0.20
C PHE A 98 0.56 -2.38 1.50
N TYR A 99 -0.30 -1.36 1.43
CA TYR A 99 -1.09 -0.91 2.58
C TYR A 99 -2.56 -1.13 2.25
N ILE A 100 -3.19 -2.03 2.99
CA ILE A 100 -4.60 -2.37 2.80
C ILE A 100 -5.37 -1.79 3.97
N PHE A 101 -6.27 -0.85 3.68
CA PHE A 101 -6.98 -0.09 4.70
C PHE A 101 -8.38 -0.65 4.93
N SER A 102 -8.84 -0.59 6.17
CA SER A 102 -10.24 -0.83 6.48
C SER A 102 -11.09 0.26 5.83
N LYS A 103 -12.38 -0.05 5.60
CA LYS A 103 -13.30 0.92 5.01
C LYS A 103 -13.39 2.20 5.82
N THR A 104 -13.28 2.11 7.14
CA THR A 104 -13.34 3.26 8.04
C THR A 104 -12.01 4.02 8.13
N LEU A 105 -10.94 3.49 7.55
CA LEU A 105 -9.60 4.05 7.62
C LEU A 105 -9.03 4.07 9.05
N GLU A 106 -9.56 3.25 9.93
CA GLU A 106 -9.09 3.18 11.31
C GLU A 106 -7.93 2.21 11.50
N GLU A 107 -7.80 1.25 10.59
CA GLU A 107 -6.73 0.27 10.62
C GLU A 107 -6.21 0.00 9.21
N CYS A 108 -4.96 -0.43 9.12
CA CYS A 108 -4.45 -0.96 7.86
C CYS A 108 -3.47 -2.09 8.11
N TRP A 109 -3.38 -2.98 7.11
CA TRP A 109 -2.32 -3.96 7.04
C TRP A 109 -1.17 -3.39 6.23
N CYS A 110 0.05 -3.54 6.75
CA CYS A 110 1.27 -3.23 6.00
C CYS A 110 1.91 -4.56 5.61
N ILE A 111 2.09 -4.77 4.32
CA ILE A 111 2.62 -6.02 3.77
C ILE A 111 3.87 -5.71 2.98
N ASP A 112 5.01 -6.21 3.45
CA ASP A 112 6.25 -6.06 2.70
C ASP A 112 6.23 -6.94 1.46
N SER A 113 6.75 -6.42 0.35
CA SER A 113 6.73 -7.16 -0.92
C SER A 113 7.49 -8.47 -0.87
N SER A 114 8.43 -8.62 0.05
CA SER A 114 9.18 -9.88 0.21
C SER A 114 8.30 -11.05 0.59
N LEU A 115 7.09 -10.79 1.11
CA LEU A 115 6.13 -11.85 1.46
C LEU A 115 5.42 -12.41 0.24
N LEU A 116 5.44 -11.71 -0.89
CA LEU A 116 4.70 -12.10 -2.09
C LEU A 116 5.53 -13.06 -2.93
N THR A 117 5.49 -14.32 -2.57
CA THR A 117 6.24 -15.39 -3.24
C THR A 117 5.29 -16.33 -3.96
N ASP A 118 5.80 -17.08 -4.92
CA ASP A 118 5.00 -18.04 -5.68
C ASP A 118 4.41 -19.13 -4.78
N SER A 119 5.02 -19.39 -3.63
CA SER A 119 4.55 -20.43 -2.72
C SER A 119 3.16 -20.14 -2.15
N ILE A 120 2.75 -18.87 -2.11
CA ILE A 120 1.44 -18.48 -1.60
C ILE A 120 0.51 -17.97 -2.70
N LEU A 121 0.87 -18.22 -3.95
CA LEU A 121 0.08 -17.78 -5.10
C LEU A 121 -0.93 -18.88 -5.45
N ARG A 122 -2.23 -18.59 -5.32
CA ARG A 122 -3.31 -19.54 -5.54
C ARG A 122 -4.54 -18.86 -6.13
N GLU A 123 -5.40 -19.64 -6.73
CA GLU A 123 -6.70 -19.14 -7.18
C GLU A 123 -7.54 -18.71 -5.99
N ALA A 124 -8.42 -17.75 -6.22
CA ALA A 124 -9.44 -17.36 -5.27
C ALA A 124 -10.75 -17.23 -6.00
N SER A 125 -11.85 -17.40 -5.30
CA SER A 125 -13.18 -17.25 -5.86
C SER A 125 -13.93 -16.16 -5.11
N GLY A 126 -14.88 -15.51 -5.77
CA GLY A 126 -15.66 -14.46 -5.16
C GLY A 126 -16.50 -13.76 -6.20
N ARG A 127 -17.41 -12.90 -5.73
CA ARG A 127 -18.40 -12.25 -6.57
C ARG A 127 -17.78 -11.44 -7.70
N ASN A 128 -16.70 -10.74 -7.43
CA ASN A 128 -16.06 -9.85 -8.40
C ASN A 128 -14.68 -10.36 -8.83
N ILE A 129 -14.47 -11.66 -8.76
CA ILE A 129 -13.21 -12.28 -9.11
C ILE A 129 -13.42 -13.16 -10.34
N TYR A 130 -12.61 -12.95 -11.38
CA TYR A 130 -12.67 -13.77 -12.58
C TYR A 130 -12.20 -15.19 -12.25
N LYS A 131 -12.87 -16.17 -12.85
CA LYS A 131 -12.47 -17.56 -12.68
C LYS A 131 -11.03 -17.75 -13.13
N GLY A 132 -10.23 -18.39 -12.27
CA GLY A 132 -8.83 -18.64 -12.57
C GLY A 132 -7.89 -17.51 -12.19
N GLU A 133 -8.42 -16.40 -11.69
CA GLU A 133 -7.55 -15.30 -11.25
C GLU A 133 -6.74 -15.73 -10.02
N LEU A 134 -5.44 -15.43 -10.05
CA LEU A 134 -4.54 -15.80 -8.97
C LEU A 134 -4.29 -14.63 -8.03
N PHE A 135 -4.14 -14.97 -6.74
CA PHE A 135 -3.84 -14.03 -5.69
C PHE A 135 -2.73 -14.56 -4.81
N TYR A 136 -1.91 -13.67 -4.28
CA TYR A 136 -1.03 -14.01 -3.17
C TYR A 136 -1.88 -14.04 -1.91
N HIS A 137 -1.87 -15.17 -1.22
CA HIS A 137 -2.61 -15.36 0.03
C HIS A 137 -1.65 -15.18 1.20
N VAL A 138 -1.55 -13.95 1.69
CA VAL A 138 -0.64 -13.62 2.77
C VAL A 138 -1.27 -13.96 4.11
N PRO A 139 -0.69 -14.88 4.90
CA PRO A 139 -1.19 -15.10 6.26
C PRO A 139 -1.16 -13.79 7.04
N TYR A 140 -2.26 -13.45 7.70
CA TYR A 140 -2.33 -12.16 8.37
C TYR A 140 -1.27 -12.02 9.47
N GLN A 141 -0.82 -13.13 10.05
CA GLN A 141 0.21 -13.10 11.08
C GLN A 141 1.57 -12.64 10.56
N ASP A 142 1.79 -12.71 9.25
CA ASP A 142 3.04 -12.28 8.63
C ASP A 142 3.03 -10.79 8.27
N ALA A 143 1.86 -10.15 8.35
CA ALA A 143 1.70 -8.73 8.06
C ALA A 143 1.67 -7.92 9.37
N GLU A 144 1.84 -6.62 9.25
CA GLU A 144 1.78 -5.73 10.39
C GLU A 144 0.43 -5.00 10.40
N LEU A 145 -0.31 -5.10 11.50
CA LEU A 145 -1.56 -4.36 11.67
C LEU A 145 -1.25 -3.02 12.34
N ILE A 146 -1.65 -1.93 11.70
CA ILE A 146 -1.40 -0.58 12.16
C ILE A 146 -2.71 0.07 12.59
N ASP A 147 -2.74 0.59 13.82
CA ASP A 147 -3.87 1.36 14.32
C ASP A 147 -3.68 2.81 13.91
N LEU A 148 -4.60 3.33 13.11
CA LEU A 148 -4.53 4.68 12.59
C LEU A 148 -5.30 5.69 13.42
N LYS A 149 -6.06 5.24 14.40
CA LYS A 149 -6.89 6.15 15.22
C LYS A 149 -6.04 7.18 15.97
N SER A 150 -4.85 6.79 16.37
CA SER A 150 -3.94 7.70 17.09
C SER A 150 -3.42 8.82 16.19
N LEU A 151 -3.46 8.66 14.87
CA LEU A 151 -2.99 9.68 13.93
C LEU A 151 -4.03 10.75 13.68
N ALA A 152 -5.29 10.49 14.00
CA ALA A 152 -6.39 11.42 13.78
C ALA A 152 -6.51 12.45 14.90
N ALA A 153 -5.75 12.28 15.95
CA ALA A 153 -5.82 13.16 17.11
C ALA A 153 -5.20 14.54 16.85
#